data_e823bc3862e864544fed5e4514381d5b
#
_entry.id   e823bc3862e864544fed5e4514381d5b
#
_cell.length_a   1.000
_cell.length_b   1.000
_cell.length_c   1.000
_cell.angle_alpha   90.00
_cell.angle_beta   90.00
_cell.angle_gamma   90.00
#
_symmetry.space_group_name_H-M   'P 1'
#
loop_
_entity.id
_entity.type
_entity.pdbx_description
1 polymer ?
#
loop_
_entity_poly.entity_id
_entity_poly.type
_entity_poly.pdbx_seq_one_letter_code
_entity_poly.pdbx_strand_id
1 'polypeptide(L)'
;MFCPRLKHFVRLNQDGTIGKCGHMRNAIGFKTFNDLDNSKWLQGIKDTMSKDEWPDECHRCQQTEEVNGTSIRTKSLDRHKLL
;
A
#
# COMPACT_ATOMS: atom_id res chain seq x y z
N MET A 1 -8.40 9.50 -1.31
CA MET A 1 -8.18 8.31 -0.49
C MET A 1 -6.72 8.25 -0.04
N PHE A 2 -6.48 7.77 1.15
CA PHE A 2 -5.13 7.73 1.72
C PHE A 2 -4.88 6.40 2.42
N CYS A 3 -3.66 5.85 2.26
CA CYS A 3 -3.20 4.69 3.01
C CYS A 3 -1.82 4.98 3.60
N PRO A 4 -1.68 5.03 4.94
CA PRO A 4 -0.39 5.32 5.58
C PRO A 4 0.69 4.29 5.23
N ARG A 5 0.31 3.05 4.89
CA ARG A 5 1.26 2.01 4.52
C ARG A 5 2.02 2.33 3.22
N LEU A 6 1.46 3.15 2.34
CA LEU A 6 2.16 3.60 1.14
C LEU A 6 3.27 4.60 1.45
N LYS A 7 3.18 5.30 2.59
CA LYS A 7 4.15 6.31 2.98
C LYS A 7 5.14 5.80 4.02
N HIS A 8 4.66 5.06 5.02
CA HIS A 8 5.45 4.74 6.22
C HIS A 8 5.81 3.26 6.37
N PHE A 9 5.28 2.39 5.54
CA PHE A 9 5.47 0.95 5.69
C PHE A 9 6.36 0.40 4.57
N VAL A 10 7.25 -0.52 4.94
CA VAL A 10 8.08 -1.27 4.00
C VAL A 10 8.08 -2.73 4.41
N ARG A 11 7.98 -3.62 3.43
CA ARG A 11 8.05 -5.06 3.64
C ARG A 11 9.37 -5.60 3.11
N LEU A 12 10.03 -6.46 3.91
CA LEU A 12 11.17 -7.24 3.46
C LEU A 12 10.66 -8.58 2.91
N ASN A 13 10.98 -8.87 1.66
CA ASN A 13 10.60 -10.13 1.02
C ASN A 13 11.65 -11.22 1.31
N GLN A 14 11.25 -12.48 1.17
CA GLN A 14 12.13 -13.62 1.43
C GLN A 14 13.35 -13.68 0.50
N ASP A 15 13.22 -13.14 -0.71
CA ASP A 15 14.29 -13.09 -1.70
C ASP A 15 15.28 -11.93 -1.49
N GLY A 16 15.12 -11.17 -0.42
CA GLY A 16 15.98 -10.03 -0.10
C GLY A 16 15.56 -8.72 -0.76
N THR A 17 14.47 -8.70 -1.52
CA THR A 17 13.94 -7.47 -2.11
C THR A 17 13.04 -6.74 -1.14
N ILE A 18 12.74 -5.47 -1.46
CA ILE A 18 11.91 -4.58 -0.64
C ILE A 18 10.59 -4.35 -1.35
N GLY A 19 9.49 -4.55 -0.63
CA GLY A 19 8.15 -4.27 -1.13
C GLY A 19 7.45 -3.22 -0.29
N LYS A 20 6.19 -2.91 -0.64
CA LYS A 20 5.44 -1.88 0.07
C LYS A 20 4.47 -2.49 1.07
N CYS A 21 3.43 -3.17 0.64
CA CYS A 21 2.43 -3.74 1.54
C CYS A 21 2.21 -5.22 1.23
N GLY A 22 2.20 -6.06 2.28
CA GLY A 22 2.02 -7.51 2.12
C GLY A 22 0.63 -7.92 1.67
N HIS A 23 -0.34 -7.01 1.72
CA HIS A 23 -1.70 -7.27 1.26
C HIS A 23 -1.92 -6.89 -0.20
N MET A 24 -0.92 -6.34 -0.87
CA MET A 24 -1.03 -5.97 -2.26
C MET A 24 -1.03 -7.17 -3.19
N ARG A 25 -1.87 -7.08 -4.22
CA ARG A 25 -1.88 -7.99 -5.35
C ARG A 25 -0.79 -7.57 -6.34
N ASN A 26 -0.12 -8.54 -6.96
CA ASN A 26 0.91 -8.30 -7.99
C ASN A 26 2.02 -7.36 -7.50
N ALA A 27 2.39 -7.47 -6.23
CA ALA A 27 3.44 -6.62 -5.66
C ALA A 27 4.80 -6.91 -6.33
N ILE A 28 5.55 -5.82 -6.57
CA ILE A 28 6.88 -5.88 -7.18
C ILE A 28 7.93 -5.71 -6.09
N GLY A 29 9.01 -6.50 -6.16
CA GLY A 29 10.16 -6.36 -5.27
C GLY A 29 11.21 -5.42 -5.84
N PHE A 30 11.79 -4.57 -5.01
CA PHE A 30 12.84 -3.62 -5.38
C PHE A 30 14.10 -3.89 -4.56
N LYS A 31 15.27 -3.56 -5.12
CA LYS A 31 16.55 -3.80 -4.45
C LYS A 31 16.85 -2.78 -3.35
N THR A 32 16.45 -1.52 -3.55
CA THR A 32 16.70 -0.44 -2.59
C THR A 32 15.43 0.35 -2.30
N PHE A 33 15.43 1.08 -1.17
CA PHE A 33 14.32 1.99 -0.84
C PHE A 33 14.16 3.08 -1.90
N ASN A 34 15.27 3.58 -2.42
CA ASN A 34 15.24 4.63 -3.43
C ASN A 34 14.57 4.15 -4.72
N ASP A 35 14.87 2.93 -5.15
CA ASP A 35 14.24 2.32 -6.32
C ASP A 35 12.72 2.20 -6.13
N LEU A 36 12.30 1.77 -4.93
CA LEU A 36 10.88 1.64 -4.60
C LEU A 36 10.19 3.00 -4.60
N ASP A 37 10.74 3.99 -3.89
CA ASP A 37 10.13 5.30 -3.72
C ASP A 37 10.02 6.06 -5.04
N ASN A 38 10.96 5.86 -5.96
CA ASN A 38 10.97 6.53 -7.26
C ASN A 38 10.33 5.69 -8.38
N SER A 39 9.75 4.53 -8.04
CA SER A 39 9.16 3.67 -9.06
C SER A 39 7.88 4.27 -9.64
N LYS A 40 7.69 4.09 -10.93
CA LYS A 40 6.43 4.45 -11.61
C LYS A 40 5.26 3.62 -11.09
N TRP A 41 5.54 2.39 -10.67
CA TRP A 41 4.54 1.49 -10.08
C TRP A 41 3.92 2.10 -8.83
N LEU A 42 4.75 2.52 -7.86
CA LEU A 42 4.27 3.12 -6.62
C LEU A 42 3.60 4.47 -6.88
N GLN A 43 4.17 5.28 -7.77
CA GLN A 43 3.60 6.57 -8.12
C GLN A 43 2.21 6.41 -8.74
N GLY A 44 2.02 5.42 -9.60
CA GLY A 44 0.72 5.11 -10.18
C GLY A 44 -0.33 4.74 -9.14
N ILE A 45 0.05 3.96 -8.12
CA ILE A 45 -0.85 3.60 -7.01
C ILE A 45 -1.25 4.86 -6.24
N LYS A 46 -0.30 5.72 -5.90
CA LYS A 46 -0.57 6.97 -5.19
C LYS A 46 -1.47 7.90 -5.99
N ASP A 47 -1.23 8.02 -7.29
CA ASP A 47 -2.02 8.87 -8.18
C ASP A 47 -3.46 8.37 -8.27
N THR A 48 -3.66 7.07 -8.38
CA THR A 48 -5.01 6.47 -8.41
C THR A 48 -5.76 6.77 -7.11
N MET A 49 -5.11 6.60 -5.97
CA MET A 49 -5.71 6.91 -4.67
C MET A 49 -6.01 8.41 -4.52
N SER A 50 -5.20 9.29 -5.08
CA SER A 50 -5.44 10.73 -5.01
C SER A 50 -6.70 11.16 -5.72
N LYS A 51 -7.19 10.33 -6.65
CA LYS A 51 -8.46 10.54 -7.37
C LYS A 51 -9.64 9.85 -6.71
N ASP A 52 -9.48 9.35 -5.48
CA ASP A 52 -10.46 8.56 -4.73
C ASP A 52 -10.87 7.26 -5.45
N GLU A 53 -9.93 6.68 -6.19
CA GLU A 53 -10.11 5.40 -6.87
C GLU A 53 -9.27 4.32 -6.19
N TRP A 54 -9.75 3.07 -6.24
CA TRP A 54 -9.02 1.92 -5.71
C TRP A 54 -8.03 1.39 -6.73
N PRO A 55 -6.70 1.36 -6.43
CA PRO A 55 -5.75 0.65 -7.27
C PRO A 55 -6.04 -0.86 -7.27
N ASP A 56 -5.77 -1.53 -8.38
CA ASP A 56 -5.94 -2.98 -8.49
C ASP A 56 -5.12 -3.73 -7.43
N GLU A 57 -3.94 -3.23 -7.10
CA GLU A 57 -3.06 -3.80 -6.09
C GLU A 57 -3.71 -3.81 -4.70
N CYS A 58 -4.63 -2.91 -4.44
CA CYS A 58 -5.31 -2.77 -3.15
C CYS A 58 -6.67 -3.46 -3.11
N HIS A 59 -6.97 -4.36 -4.04
CA HIS A 59 -8.25 -5.05 -4.15
C HIS A 59 -8.66 -5.76 -2.84
N ARG A 60 -7.71 -6.35 -2.13
CA ARG A 60 -7.99 -7.03 -0.86
C ARG A 60 -8.53 -6.07 0.19
N CYS A 61 -7.95 -4.89 0.32
CA CYS A 61 -8.46 -3.87 1.24
C CYS A 61 -9.82 -3.36 0.80
N GLN A 62 -10.03 -3.16 -0.51
CA GLN A 62 -11.30 -2.73 -1.05
C GLN A 62 -12.42 -3.70 -0.67
N GLN A 63 -12.23 -4.99 -0.92
CA GLN A 63 -13.22 -6.01 -0.58
C GLN A 63 -13.50 -6.06 0.92
N THR A 64 -12.46 -6.02 1.73
CA THR A 64 -12.60 -6.10 3.19
C THR A 64 -13.35 -4.89 3.73
N GLU A 65 -13.07 -3.69 3.24
CA GLU A 65 -13.77 -2.48 3.66
C GLU A 65 -15.25 -2.48 3.24
N GLU A 66 -15.55 -2.98 2.03
CA GLU A 66 -16.91 -3.06 1.53
C GLU A 66 -17.77 -4.05 2.31
N VAL A 67 -17.19 -5.18 2.72
CA VAL A 67 -17.92 -6.23 3.45
C VAL A 67 -17.97 -5.96 4.95
N ASN A 68 -16.84 -5.57 5.56
CA ASN A 68 -16.71 -5.47 7.02
C ASN A 68 -16.59 -4.03 7.53
N GLY A 69 -16.45 -3.06 6.64
CA GLY A 69 -16.23 -1.65 7.02
C GLY A 69 -14.82 -1.34 7.49
N THR A 70 -13.93 -2.35 7.63
CA THR A 70 -12.55 -2.17 8.08
C THR A 70 -11.59 -3.00 7.23
N SER A 71 -10.33 -2.56 7.15
CA SER A 71 -9.26 -3.26 6.46
C SER A 71 -7.92 -2.93 7.12
N ILE A 72 -6.83 -3.47 6.59
CA ILE A 72 -5.50 -3.09 7.06
C ILE A 72 -5.23 -1.60 6.83
N ARG A 73 -5.80 -1.02 5.76
CA ARG A 73 -5.70 0.42 5.50
C ARG A 73 -6.36 1.23 6.60
N THR A 74 -7.60 0.91 6.98
CA THR A 74 -8.35 1.64 8.03
C THR A 74 -7.68 1.48 9.38
N LYS A 75 -7.16 0.29 9.70
CA LYS A 75 -6.40 0.06 10.94
C LYS A 75 -5.13 0.90 10.97
N SER A 76 -4.46 1.05 9.83
CA SER A 76 -3.27 1.88 9.71
C SER A 76 -3.60 3.38 9.85
N LEU A 77 -4.77 3.81 9.33
CA LEU A 77 -5.26 5.17 9.53
C LEU A 77 -5.48 5.49 11.00
N ASP A 78 -6.07 4.56 11.76
CA ASP A 78 -6.29 4.74 13.19
C ASP A 78 -4.97 4.89 13.94
N ARG A 79 -3.96 4.09 13.62
CA ARG A 79 -2.62 4.21 14.19
C ARG A 79 -1.96 5.54 13.83
N HIS A 80 -2.14 5.98 12.59
CA HIS A 80 -1.57 7.24 12.13
C HIS A 80 -2.13 8.43 12.89
N LYS A 81 -3.40 8.40 13.26
CA LYS A 81 -4.04 9.45 14.07
C LYS A 81 -3.48 9.54 15.48
N LEU A 82 -2.95 8.43 16.00
CA LEU A 82 -2.37 8.37 17.36
C LEU A 82 -0.93 8.89 17.40
N LEU A 83 -0.29 9.03 16.26
CA LEU A 83 1.07 9.55 16.18
C LEU A 83 1.06 11.07 16.04
#